data_9781aad2d5586ed8df73431de9835094
#
_entry.id   9781aad2d5586ed8df73431de9835094
#
_cell.length_a   1.000
_cell.length_b   1.000
_cell.length_c   1.000
_cell.angle_alpha   90.00
_cell.angle_beta   90.00
_cell.angle_gamma   90.00
#
_symmetry.space_group_name_H-M   'P 1'
#
loop_
_entity.id
_entity.type
_entity.pdbx_description
1 polymer ?
#
loop_
_entity_poly.entity_id
_entity_poly.type
_entity_poly.pdbx_seq_one_letter_code
_entity_poly.pdbx_strand_id
1 'polypeptide(L)'
;MIQEETFNYYQDSEVQIVELPFEEDLMSAIIILPSENIEINKYIKTSLSKINESINKSNYVKVHLELPKFELEFDENINDALKKLGMKKIFDNKKADLSGLCENRKDLFVDSVIHKTYLKVNEDGTEAAAVTAVIAELLSVNDSHKKEEMIYRMIVNRPFLFLLKNSRLPEGYNMVFMSKIEKIEKENNLIN
;
A
#
# COMPACT_ATOMS: atom_id res chain seq x y z
N MET A 1 5.93 14.81 -3.66
CA MET A 1 6.75 14.48 -2.47
C MET A 1 8.05 13.89 -2.95
N ILE A 2 9.21 14.46 -2.55
CA ILE A 2 10.56 13.98 -2.88
C ILE A 2 11.31 13.82 -1.57
N GLN A 3 11.88 12.63 -1.34
CA GLN A 3 12.62 12.30 -0.11
C GLN A 3 13.89 11.53 -0.47
N GLU A 4 14.94 11.72 0.32
CA GLU A 4 16.19 10.95 0.22
C GLU A 4 16.56 10.47 1.62
N GLU A 5 16.07 9.27 1.96
CA GLU A 5 16.20 8.68 3.28
C GLU A 5 16.46 7.18 3.21
N THR A 6 16.66 6.56 4.35
CA THR A 6 16.90 5.13 4.46
C THR A 6 15.59 4.38 4.72
N PHE A 7 15.24 3.48 3.81
CA PHE A 7 14.00 2.70 3.85
C PHE A 7 14.28 1.21 3.66
N ASN A 8 13.34 0.39 4.08
CA ASN A 8 13.27 -1.00 3.61
C ASN A 8 12.93 -0.99 2.12
N TYR A 9 13.88 -1.45 1.31
CA TYR A 9 13.78 -1.41 -0.14
C TYR A 9 14.15 -2.74 -0.77
N TYR A 10 13.40 -3.15 -1.78
CA TYR A 10 13.65 -4.31 -2.63
C TYR A 10 13.58 -3.90 -4.09
N GLN A 11 14.47 -4.46 -4.91
CA GLN A 11 14.43 -4.30 -6.35
C GLN A 11 14.91 -5.58 -7.05
N ASP A 12 14.19 -5.95 -8.11
CA ASP A 12 14.63 -6.93 -9.08
C ASP A 12 14.32 -6.45 -10.52
N SER A 13 14.33 -7.36 -11.50
CA SER A 13 14.02 -7.03 -12.91
C SER A 13 12.54 -6.70 -13.16
N GLU A 14 11.65 -7.08 -12.24
CA GLU A 14 10.20 -6.96 -12.43
C GLU A 14 9.59 -5.81 -11.61
N VAL A 15 10.21 -5.45 -10.47
CA VAL A 15 9.56 -4.56 -9.50
C VAL A 15 10.55 -3.82 -8.62
N GLN A 16 10.15 -2.62 -8.18
CA GLN A 16 10.72 -1.88 -7.05
C GLN A 16 9.68 -1.83 -5.95
N ILE A 17 10.09 -2.06 -4.70
CA ILE A 17 9.23 -2.01 -3.51
C ILE A 17 9.93 -1.17 -2.46
N VAL A 18 9.19 -0.23 -1.86
CA VAL A 18 9.66 0.56 -0.71
C VAL A 18 8.62 0.50 0.40
N GLU A 19 9.06 0.35 1.63
CA GLU A 19 8.23 0.41 2.84
C GLU A 19 8.52 1.72 3.58
N LEU A 20 7.47 2.52 3.76
CA LEU A 20 7.48 3.82 4.43
C LEU A 20 6.81 3.66 5.79
N PRO A 21 7.55 3.65 6.90
CA PRO A 21 6.95 3.55 8.22
C PRO A 21 6.19 4.84 8.57
N PHE A 22 5.06 4.69 9.27
CA PHE A 22 4.39 5.81 9.95
C PHE A 22 4.92 5.95 11.38
N GLU A 23 4.54 7.06 12.04
CA GLU A 23 4.83 7.25 13.46
C GLU A 23 4.44 6.01 14.29
N GLU A 24 5.24 5.71 15.31
CA GLU A 24 5.06 4.59 16.25
C GLU A 24 5.32 3.18 15.68
N ASP A 25 5.85 3.02 14.44
CA ASP A 25 6.17 1.73 13.78
C ASP A 25 5.01 0.71 13.74
N LEU A 26 3.78 1.18 13.94
CA LEU A 26 2.59 0.32 13.97
C LEU A 26 2.03 0.06 12.59
N MET A 27 2.15 1.04 11.73
CA MET A 27 1.66 1.03 10.36
C MET A 27 2.79 1.39 9.41
N SER A 28 2.76 0.82 8.23
CA SER A 28 3.62 1.24 7.13
C SER A 28 2.84 1.30 5.82
N ALA A 29 3.24 2.23 4.95
CA ALA A 29 2.81 2.23 3.56
C ALA A 29 3.83 1.46 2.72
N ILE A 30 3.37 0.58 1.84
CA ILE A 30 4.21 -0.15 0.91
C ILE A 30 3.84 0.29 -0.50
N ILE A 31 4.82 0.82 -1.21
CA ILE A 31 4.70 1.20 -2.61
C ILE A 31 5.32 0.11 -3.45
N ILE A 32 4.56 -0.45 -4.39
CA ILE A 32 5.01 -1.50 -5.31
C ILE A 32 4.92 -0.95 -6.72
N LEU A 33 6.05 -0.74 -7.34
CA LEU A 33 6.19 -0.16 -8.67
C LEU A 33 6.71 -1.19 -9.66
N PRO A 34 5.82 -1.82 -10.47
CA PRO A 34 6.27 -2.72 -11.54
C PRO A 34 7.18 -2.02 -12.53
N SER A 35 8.11 -2.76 -13.12
CA SER A 35 9.00 -2.25 -14.18
C SER A 35 8.19 -1.75 -15.39
N GLU A 36 8.75 -0.82 -16.16
CA GLU A 36 8.05 -0.15 -17.27
C GLU A 36 7.48 -1.12 -18.32
N ASN A 37 8.13 -2.26 -18.49
CA ASN A 37 7.72 -3.29 -19.44
C ASN A 37 6.61 -4.22 -18.91
N ILE A 38 6.16 -4.03 -17.67
CA ILE A 38 5.20 -4.90 -17.02
C ILE A 38 3.90 -4.13 -16.75
N GLU A 39 2.83 -4.56 -17.40
CA GLU A 39 1.50 -4.02 -17.13
C GLU A 39 1.06 -4.38 -15.70
N ILE A 40 0.55 -3.41 -14.96
CA ILE A 40 0.17 -3.58 -13.55
C ILE A 40 -0.86 -4.70 -13.34
N ASN A 41 -1.84 -4.84 -14.22
CA ASN A 41 -2.84 -5.90 -14.12
C ASN A 41 -2.23 -7.30 -14.35
N LYS A 42 -1.21 -7.40 -15.20
CA LYS A 42 -0.45 -8.62 -15.38
C LYS A 42 0.37 -8.93 -14.12
N TYR A 43 1.06 -7.93 -13.57
CA TYR A 43 1.82 -8.08 -12.33
C TYR A 43 0.93 -8.56 -11.17
N ILE A 44 -0.25 -7.97 -10.99
CA ILE A 44 -1.21 -8.39 -9.96
C ILE A 44 -1.57 -9.88 -10.11
N LYS A 45 -1.85 -10.34 -11.33
CA LYS A 45 -2.26 -11.72 -11.58
C LYS A 45 -1.15 -12.76 -11.38
N THR A 46 0.10 -12.38 -11.65
CA THR A 46 1.22 -13.35 -11.68
C THR A 46 2.11 -13.27 -10.44
N SER A 47 2.23 -12.11 -9.82
CA SER A 47 3.27 -11.83 -8.83
C SER A 47 2.74 -11.36 -7.48
N LEU A 48 1.43 -11.08 -7.37
CA LEU A 48 0.84 -10.61 -6.11
C LEU A 48 1.10 -11.58 -4.93
N SER A 49 1.04 -12.89 -5.19
CA SER A 49 1.31 -13.91 -4.16
C SER A 49 2.76 -13.91 -3.66
N LYS A 50 3.69 -13.34 -4.41
CA LYS A 50 5.12 -13.26 -4.08
C LYS A 50 5.50 -11.96 -3.36
N ILE A 51 4.56 -11.02 -3.22
CA ILE A 51 4.84 -9.69 -2.64
C ILE A 51 5.40 -9.82 -1.22
N ASN A 52 4.82 -10.66 -0.37
CA ASN A 52 5.31 -10.86 0.99
C ASN A 52 6.76 -11.38 1.00
N GLU A 53 7.09 -12.30 0.09
CA GLU A 53 8.46 -12.82 -0.04
C GLU A 53 9.44 -11.70 -0.47
N SER A 54 9.04 -10.83 -1.39
CA SER A 54 9.84 -9.70 -1.83
C SER A 54 10.02 -8.65 -0.72
N ILE A 55 8.97 -8.36 0.04
CA ILE A 55 9.03 -7.47 1.21
C ILE A 55 9.99 -8.05 2.26
N ASN A 56 9.93 -9.34 2.54
CA ASN A 56 10.80 -10.01 3.51
C ASN A 56 12.28 -10.05 3.05
N LYS A 57 12.57 -9.85 1.76
CA LYS A 57 13.91 -9.74 1.19
C LYS A 57 14.41 -8.29 1.10
N SER A 58 13.64 -7.31 1.55
CA SER A 58 14.03 -5.91 1.54
C SER A 58 15.27 -5.67 2.41
N ASN A 59 16.10 -4.72 1.99
CA ASN A 59 17.25 -4.25 2.74
C ASN A 59 17.03 -2.80 3.17
N TYR A 60 17.57 -2.42 4.31
CA TYR A 60 17.52 -1.05 4.81
C TYR A 60 18.63 -0.24 4.14
N VAL A 61 18.27 0.53 3.11
CA VAL A 61 19.22 1.23 2.21
C VAL A 61 18.74 2.64 1.91
N LYS A 62 19.68 3.51 1.49
CA LYS A 62 19.37 4.88 1.11
C LYS A 62 18.63 4.91 -0.23
N VAL A 63 17.45 5.57 -0.25
CA VAL A 63 16.56 5.64 -1.41
C VAL A 63 16.20 7.09 -1.71
N HIS A 64 16.42 7.53 -2.94
CA HIS A 64 15.82 8.73 -3.48
C HIS A 64 14.42 8.35 -4.01
N LEU A 65 13.39 8.74 -3.27
CA LEU A 65 11.99 8.44 -3.59
C LEU A 65 11.28 9.69 -4.14
N GLU A 66 10.69 9.55 -5.31
CA GLU A 66 9.75 10.53 -5.86
C GLU A 66 8.34 9.88 -5.90
N LEU A 67 7.46 10.28 -4.98
CA LEU A 67 6.09 9.77 -4.89
C LEU A 67 5.10 10.90 -5.17
N PRO A 68 4.16 10.76 -6.12
CA PRO A 68 3.12 11.75 -6.34
C PRO A 68 2.17 11.82 -5.14
N LYS A 69 1.58 13.00 -4.93
CA LYS A 69 0.38 13.10 -4.09
C LYS A 69 -0.77 12.44 -4.82
N PHE A 70 -1.62 11.77 -4.10
CA PHE A 70 -2.82 11.20 -4.68
C PHE A 70 -3.94 11.08 -3.65
N GLU A 71 -5.15 11.06 -4.18
CA GLU A 71 -6.37 10.87 -3.42
C GLU A 71 -7.18 9.78 -4.10
N LEU A 72 -7.73 8.87 -3.30
CA LEU A 72 -8.53 7.74 -3.76
C LEU A 72 -9.87 7.77 -3.05
N GLU A 73 -10.92 7.67 -3.84
CA GLU A 73 -12.26 7.40 -3.36
C GLU A 73 -12.80 6.16 -4.06
N PHE A 74 -13.38 5.24 -3.30
CA PHE A 74 -14.01 4.05 -3.81
C PHE A 74 -15.37 3.90 -3.13
N ASP A 75 -16.43 3.78 -3.92
CA ASP A 75 -17.82 3.60 -3.47
C ASP A 75 -18.53 2.66 -4.43
N GLU A 76 -18.58 1.38 -4.08
CA GLU A 76 -19.10 0.33 -4.94
C GLU A 76 -19.94 -0.67 -4.19
N ASN A 77 -20.99 -1.19 -4.88
CA ASN A 77 -21.71 -2.36 -4.43
C ASN A 77 -20.93 -3.63 -4.78
N ILE A 78 -20.48 -4.35 -3.75
CA ILE A 78 -19.61 -5.52 -3.91
C ILE A 78 -20.35 -6.86 -3.88
N ASN A 79 -21.69 -6.87 -4.02
CA ASN A 79 -22.50 -8.10 -4.00
C ASN A 79 -21.98 -9.16 -4.98
N ASP A 80 -21.68 -8.76 -6.21
CA ASP A 80 -21.25 -9.70 -7.24
C ASP A 80 -19.84 -10.26 -6.97
N ALA A 81 -18.96 -9.45 -6.40
CA ALA A 81 -17.65 -9.91 -5.97
C ALA A 81 -17.79 -10.95 -4.84
N LEU A 82 -18.61 -10.68 -3.84
CA LEU A 82 -18.87 -11.60 -2.73
C LEU A 82 -19.54 -12.90 -3.20
N LYS A 83 -20.50 -12.82 -4.14
CA LYS A 83 -21.12 -14.01 -4.74
C LYS A 83 -20.11 -14.87 -5.50
N LYS A 84 -19.16 -14.25 -6.24
CA LYS A 84 -18.06 -14.95 -6.93
C LYS A 84 -17.11 -15.64 -5.96
N LEU A 85 -16.89 -15.04 -4.78
CA LEU A 85 -16.10 -15.61 -3.68
C LEU A 85 -16.84 -16.71 -2.90
N GLY A 86 -18.10 -17.02 -3.27
CA GLY A 86 -18.87 -18.12 -2.67
C GLY A 86 -19.96 -17.68 -1.68
N MET A 87 -20.04 -16.40 -1.32
CA MET A 87 -21.06 -15.88 -0.40
C MET A 87 -22.39 -15.69 -1.12
N LYS A 88 -23.06 -16.78 -1.52
CA LYS A 88 -24.30 -16.72 -2.32
C LYS A 88 -25.57 -16.74 -1.47
N LYS A 89 -25.58 -17.54 -0.39
CA LYS A 89 -26.79 -17.81 0.40
C LYS A 89 -27.35 -16.57 1.08
N ILE A 90 -26.47 -15.69 1.59
CA ILE A 90 -26.89 -14.49 2.36
C ILE A 90 -27.70 -13.49 1.53
N PHE A 91 -27.55 -13.52 0.18
CA PHE A 91 -28.26 -12.66 -0.76
C PHE A 91 -29.56 -13.29 -1.31
N ASP A 92 -29.88 -14.52 -0.93
CA ASP A 92 -31.06 -15.24 -1.40
C ASP A 92 -32.14 -15.18 -0.28
N ASN A 93 -33.24 -14.51 -0.55
CA ASN A 93 -34.34 -14.32 0.42
C ASN A 93 -34.99 -15.62 0.90
N LYS A 94 -34.74 -16.74 0.21
CA LYS A 94 -35.29 -18.08 0.59
C LYS A 94 -34.25 -18.96 1.29
N LYS A 95 -32.95 -18.61 1.22
CA LYS A 95 -31.88 -19.45 1.72
C LYS A 95 -30.99 -18.75 2.75
N ALA A 96 -31.15 -17.43 2.91
CA ALA A 96 -30.43 -16.68 3.94
C ALA A 96 -30.89 -17.16 5.33
N ASP A 97 -29.92 -17.33 6.21
CA ASP A 97 -30.17 -17.58 7.62
C ASP A 97 -29.35 -16.57 8.44
N LEU A 98 -30.06 -15.54 8.87
CA LEU A 98 -29.51 -14.47 9.72
C LEU A 98 -30.17 -14.50 11.12
N SER A 99 -30.67 -15.66 11.53
CA SER A 99 -31.34 -15.84 12.82
C SER A 99 -30.47 -15.52 14.03
N GLY A 100 -29.13 -15.61 13.88
CA GLY A 100 -28.20 -15.17 14.91
C GLY A 100 -28.15 -13.66 15.15
N LEU A 101 -28.68 -12.85 14.22
CA LEU A 101 -28.79 -11.39 14.38
C LEU A 101 -30.16 -10.97 14.95
N CYS A 102 -31.22 -11.74 14.65
CA CYS A 102 -32.55 -11.44 15.09
C CYS A 102 -33.41 -12.72 15.22
N GLU A 103 -33.63 -13.17 16.45
CA GLU A 103 -34.30 -14.47 16.76
C GLU A 103 -35.72 -14.58 16.21
N ASN A 104 -36.41 -13.48 16.05
CA ASN A 104 -37.82 -13.44 15.63
C ASN A 104 -38.04 -13.17 14.14
N ARG A 105 -36.97 -13.06 13.33
CA ARG A 105 -37.07 -12.74 11.90
C ARG A 105 -36.32 -13.79 11.08
N LYS A 106 -37.07 -14.66 10.41
CA LYS A 106 -36.54 -15.70 9.50
C LYS A 106 -36.53 -15.27 8.03
N ASP A 107 -36.99 -14.07 7.75
CA ASP A 107 -37.15 -13.49 6.41
C ASP A 107 -36.02 -12.46 6.08
N LEU A 108 -34.99 -12.38 6.92
CA LEU A 108 -33.88 -11.47 6.71
C LEU A 108 -32.89 -12.05 5.71
N PHE A 109 -32.48 -11.21 4.79
CA PHE A 109 -31.37 -11.46 3.85
C PHE A 109 -30.59 -10.16 3.62
N VAL A 110 -29.40 -10.26 3.06
CA VAL A 110 -28.58 -9.08 2.70
C VAL A 110 -28.98 -8.62 1.31
N ASP A 111 -29.52 -7.42 1.22
CA ASP A 111 -29.89 -6.80 -0.06
C ASP A 111 -28.66 -6.26 -0.78
N SER A 112 -27.86 -5.45 -0.08
CA SER A 112 -26.68 -4.83 -0.65
C SER A 112 -25.55 -4.70 0.36
N VAL A 113 -24.31 -4.85 -0.13
CA VAL A 113 -23.08 -4.56 0.60
C VAL A 113 -22.35 -3.45 -0.14
N ILE A 114 -22.30 -2.29 0.46
CA ILE A 114 -21.61 -1.12 -0.09
C ILE A 114 -20.25 -1.01 0.60
N HIS A 115 -19.19 -0.98 -0.19
CA HIS A 115 -17.83 -0.78 0.28
C HIS A 115 -17.37 0.63 -0.09
N LYS A 116 -17.09 1.43 0.94
CA LYS A 116 -16.58 2.80 0.76
C LYS A 116 -15.21 2.91 1.39
N THR A 117 -14.27 3.46 0.64
CA THR A 117 -12.94 3.79 1.15
C THR A 117 -12.52 5.16 0.66
N TYR A 118 -11.79 5.87 1.50
CA TYR A 118 -11.14 7.13 1.19
C TYR A 118 -9.70 7.06 1.68
N LEU A 119 -8.77 7.47 0.85
CA LEU A 119 -7.36 7.55 1.19
C LEU A 119 -6.77 8.82 0.55
N LYS A 120 -6.07 9.61 1.35
CA LYS A 120 -5.29 10.75 0.89
C LYS A 120 -3.85 10.59 1.32
N VAL A 121 -2.93 10.71 0.38
CA VAL A 121 -1.48 10.64 0.60
C VAL A 121 -0.86 11.97 0.18
N ASN A 122 -0.25 12.63 1.15
CA ASN A 122 0.45 13.90 1.01
C ASN A 122 1.71 13.92 1.89
N GLU A 123 2.42 15.03 1.93
CA GLU A 123 3.65 15.19 2.71
C GLU A 123 3.44 15.22 4.22
N ASP A 124 2.25 15.57 4.71
CA ASP A 124 1.96 15.74 6.14
C ASP A 124 2.08 14.40 6.92
N GLY A 125 1.98 13.27 6.22
CA GLY A 125 2.12 11.92 6.81
C GLY A 125 3.56 11.42 6.93
N THR A 126 4.57 12.16 6.48
CA THR A 126 5.98 11.72 6.43
C THR A 126 6.95 12.63 7.18
N GLU A 127 6.53 13.77 7.70
CA GLU A 127 7.43 14.72 8.39
C GLU A 127 8.07 14.17 9.68
N ALA A 128 7.42 13.20 10.33
CA ALA A 128 7.94 12.60 11.57
C ALA A 128 9.16 11.70 11.38
N ALA A 129 9.36 11.13 10.19
CA ALA A 129 10.50 10.26 9.91
C ALA A 129 11.82 11.05 9.73
N ALA A 130 11.74 12.31 9.28
CA ALA A 130 12.92 13.14 9.00
C ALA A 130 13.75 13.48 10.26
N VAL A 131 13.09 13.60 11.42
CA VAL A 131 13.77 13.98 12.69
C VAL A 131 14.65 12.82 13.21
N THR A 132 14.24 11.59 13.02
CA THR A 132 14.99 10.42 13.53
C THR A 132 16.26 10.15 12.72
N ALA A 133 16.23 10.39 11.41
CA ALA A 133 17.39 10.22 10.52
C ALA A 133 18.53 11.21 10.83
N VAL A 134 18.20 12.48 11.13
CA VAL A 134 19.18 13.53 11.48
C VAL A 134 19.94 13.18 12.76
N ILE A 135 19.31 12.55 13.75
CA ILE A 135 19.97 12.14 14.99
C ILE A 135 20.94 10.97 14.76
N ALA A 136 20.59 10.02 13.89
CA ALA A 136 21.47 8.90 13.54
C ALA A 136 22.71 9.36 12.76
N GLU A 137 22.58 10.34 11.89
CA GLU A 137 23.70 10.93 11.13
C GLU A 137 24.67 11.72 12.01
N LEU A 138 24.16 12.43 13.03
CA LEU A 138 24.97 13.16 14.01
C LEU A 138 25.79 12.24 14.94
N LEU A 139 25.35 11.01 15.15
CA LEU A 139 26.06 10.04 16.01
C LEU A 139 27.11 9.22 15.23
N SER A 140 27.12 9.25 13.91
CA SER A 140 28.02 8.48 13.05
C SER A 140 29.28 9.22 12.58
N VAL A 141 29.55 10.44 13.10
CA VAL A 141 30.71 11.27 12.70
C VAL A 141 32.01 10.78 13.34
N ASN A 142 32.35 9.53 13.22
CA ASN A 142 33.71 9.04 13.52
C ASN A 142 34.07 7.77 12.73
N ASP A 143 33.98 7.83 11.38
CA ASP A 143 34.79 6.90 10.60
C ASP A 143 35.19 7.47 9.24
N SER A 144 36.49 7.65 9.06
CA SER A 144 37.12 8.34 7.93
C SER A 144 37.29 7.44 6.68
N HIS A 145 36.30 6.61 6.39
CA HIS A 145 36.17 5.91 5.12
C HIS A 145 34.76 6.13 4.56
N LYS A 146 34.56 7.27 3.86
CA LYS A 146 33.42 7.46 2.97
C LYS A 146 33.49 6.41 1.86
N LYS A 147 32.90 5.21 2.07
CA LYS A 147 32.36 4.42 0.98
C LYS A 147 31.31 5.30 0.33
N GLU A 148 31.37 5.52 -0.98
CA GLU A 148 30.25 6.11 -1.72
C GLU A 148 29.02 5.27 -1.41
N GLU A 149 28.09 5.83 -0.66
CA GLU A 149 26.88 5.18 -0.26
C GLU A 149 25.99 5.05 -1.51
N MET A 150 25.69 3.83 -1.92
CA MET A 150 24.86 3.59 -3.11
C MET A 150 23.44 4.07 -2.82
N ILE A 151 22.99 5.09 -3.55
CA ILE A 151 21.64 5.61 -3.45
C ILE A 151 20.77 4.92 -4.51
N TYR A 152 19.76 4.18 -4.07
CA TYR A 152 18.74 3.61 -4.96
C TYR A 152 17.75 4.68 -5.37
N ARG A 153 17.27 4.62 -6.61
CA ARG A 153 16.33 5.61 -7.13
C ARG A 153 14.99 4.97 -7.48
N MET A 154 13.90 5.48 -6.90
CA MET A 154 12.54 5.05 -7.17
C MET A 154 11.68 6.26 -7.52
N ILE A 155 11.29 6.36 -8.80
CA ILE A 155 10.44 7.44 -9.32
C ILE A 155 9.08 6.84 -9.66
N VAL A 156 8.07 7.18 -8.86
CA VAL A 156 6.71 6.66 -9.02
C VAL A 156 5.94 7.53 -10.00
N ASN A 157 6.16 7.29 -11.30
CA ASN A 157 5.61 8.05 -12.42
C ASN A 157 4.71 7.24 -13.36
N ARG A 158 4.36 6.03 -12.96
CA ARG A 158 3.54 5.06 -13.71
C ARG A 158 2.63 4.29 -12.76
N PRO A 159 1.66 3.49 -13.27
CA PRO A 159 0.76 2.72 -12.42
C PRO A 159 1.50 1.89 -11.36
N PHE A 160 1.01 1.95 -10.11
CA PHE A 160 1.62 1.28 -8.97
C PHE A 160 0.57 0.73 -8.01
N LEU A 161 0.98 -0.14 -7.08
CA LEU A 161 0.15 -0.58 -5.96
C LEU A 161 0.56 0.17 -4.70
N PHE A 162 -0.44 0.54 -3.95
CA PHE A 162 -0.30 1.11 -2.61
C PHE A 162 -0.94 0.16 -1.61
N LEU A 163 -0.20 -0.21 -0.56
CA LEU A 163 -0.68 -1.06 0.51
C LEU A 163 -0.45 -0.40 1.86
N LEU A 164 -1.36 -0.67 2.81
CA LEU A 164 -1.12 -0.37 4.23
C LEU A 164 -0.94 -1.69 4.98
N LYS A 165 0.13 -1.76 5.74
CA LYS A 165 0.50 -2.90 6.59
C LYS A 165 0.42 -2.49 8.06
N ASN A 166 -0.16 -3.35 8.89
CA ASN A 166 -0.17 -3.21 10.34
C ASN A 166 0.77 -4.24 10.96
N SER A 167 1.86 -3.77 11.57
CA SER A 167 2.91 -4.62 12.13
C SER A 167 2.48 -5.45 13.34
N ARG A 168 1.36 -5.10 13.99
CA ARG A 168 0.81 -5.86 15.14
C ARG A 168 0.01 -7.09 14.73
N LEU A 169 -0.40 -7.17 13.46
CA LEU A 169 -1.20 -8.30 12.98
C LEU A 169 -0.28 -9.43 12.51
N PRO A 170 -0.70 -10.69 12.66
CA PRO A 170 0.04 -11.84 12.16
C PRO A 170 0.27 -11.74 10.65
N GLU A 171 1.37 -12.33 10.18
CA GLU A 171 1.64 -12.46 8.75
C GLU A 171 0.44 -13.13 8.03
N GLY A 172 0.08 -12.59 6.87
CA GLY A 172 -1.12 -13.00 6.12
C GLY A 172 -2.40 -12.23 6.48
N TYR A 173 -2.45 -11.55 7.64
CA TYR A 173 -3.56 -10.68 8.06
C TYR A 173 -3.13 -9.24 8.25
N ASN A 174 -1.85 -8.95 8.06
CA ASN A 174 -1.25 -7.65 8.33
C ASN A 174 -1.44 -6.61 7.22
N MET A 175 -1.88 -7.01 6.04
CA MET A 175 -2.28 -6.08 4.97
C MET A 175 -3.73 -5.63 5.17
N VAL A 176 -3.91 -4.41 5.65
CA VAL A 176 -5.24 -3.88 6.01
C VAL A 176 -5.89 -3.06 4.90
N PHE A 177 -5.11 -2.66 3.90
CA PHE A 177 -5.58 -1.93 2.74
C PHE A 177 -4.71 -2.22 1.53
N MET A 178 -5.32 -2.28 0.34
CA MET A 178 -4.63 -2.36 -0.93
C MET A 178 -5.38 -1.58 -1.99
N SER A 179 -4.67 -0.80 -2.78
CA SER A 179 -5.23 -0.08 -3.93
C SER A 179 -4.28 -0.12 -5.11
N LYS A 180 -4.87 -0.06 -6.31
CA LYS A 180 -4.18 0.10 -7.58
C LYS A 180 -4.36 1.54 -8.05
N ILE A 181 -3.26 2.26 -8.22
CA ILE A 181 -3.24 3.62 -8.74
C ILE A 181 -2.85 3.58 -10.23
N GLU A 182 -3.79 3.90 -11.11
CA GLU A 182 -3.57 3.88 -12.57
C GLU A 182 -3.28 5.26 -13.14
N LYS A 183 -3.88 6.31 -12.56
CA LYS A 183 -3.70 7.69 -13.01
C LYS A 183 -3.01 8.48 -11.92
N ILE A 184 -1.92 9.12 -12.29
CA ILE A 184 -1.22 10.09 -11.47
C ILE A 184 -1.64 11.45 -12.04
N GLU A 185 -2.42 12.22 -11.28
CA GLU A 185 -2.70 13.60 -11.66
C GLU A 185 -1.39 14.38 -11.62
N LYS A 186 -0.94 14.83 -12.80
CA LYS A 186 0.14 15.81 -12.86
C LYS A 186 -0.44 17.11 -12.33
N GLU A 187 0.10 17.62 -11.22
CA GLU A 187 -0.16 19.01 -10.85
C GLU A 187 0.14 19.88 -12.08
N ASN A 188 -0.91 20.45 -12.68
CA ASN A 188 -0.73 21.54 -13.62
C ASN A 188 -0.14 22.69 -12.81
N ASN A 189 1.17 22.88 -12.89
CA ASN A 189 1.81 24.12 -12.48
C ASN A 189 1.21 25.25 -13.30
N LEU A 190 0.10 25.80 -12.83
CA LEU A 190 -0.34 27.12 -13.20
C LEU A 190 0.66 28.11 -12.58
N ILE A 191 1.75 28.33 -13.29
CA ILE A 191 2.59 29.51 -13.10
C ILE A 191 1.74 30.67 -13.59
N ASN A 192 1.21 31.43 -12.67
CA ASN A 192 0.76 32.80 -12.90
C ASN A 192 1.82 33.76 -12.37
#